data_2740f2187b2c702bdb96ed10b675f3c1
#
_entry.id   2740f2187b2c702bdb96ed10b675f3c1
#
_cell.length_a   1.000
_cell.length_b   1.000
_cell.length_c   1.000
_cell.angle_alpha   90.00
_cell.angle_beta   90.00
_cell.angle_gamma   90.00
#
_symmetry.space_group_name_H-M   'P 1'
#
loop_
_entity.id
_entity.type
_entity.pdbx_description
1 polymer ?
#
loop_
_entity_poly.entity_id
_entity_poly.type
_entity_poly.pdbx_seq_one_letter_code
_entity_poly.pdbx_strand_id
1 'polypeptide(L)' 'MATSEQLKILCVKLNISVSELARRCGKSPQAFSQKMKREGFTPEELKDVANAVGCKYESSYILPS' A
#
# COMPACT_ATOMS: atom_id res chain seq x y z
N MET A 1 -1.48 -5.18 13.89
CA MET A 1 -0.37 -5.21 12.96
C MET A 1 -0.15 -3.84 12.35
N ALA A 2 1.10 -3.48 12.12
CA ALA A 2 1.41 -2.18 11.55
C ALA A 2 1.02 -2.13 10.07
N THR A 3 0.34 -1.05 9.67
CA THR A 3 -0.08 -0.83 8.29
C THR A 3 1.11 -0.79 7.35
N SER A 4 2.20 -0.14 7.77
CA SER A 4 3.40 -0.04 6.94
C SER A 4 4.01 -1.41 6.64
N GLU A 5 3.97 -2.34 7.59
CA GLU A 5 4.42 -3.70 7.35
C GLU A 5 3.60 -4.39 6.27
N GLN A 6 2.29 -4.26 6.32
CA GLN A 6 1.41 -4.84 5.31
C GLN A 6 1.72 -4.29 3.93
N LEU A 7 1.97 -2.99 3.84
CA LEU A 7 2.32 -2.36 2.56
C LEU A 7 3.67 -2.82 2.05
N LYS A 8 4.65 -3.00 2.95
CA LYS A 8 5.97 -3.52 2.56
C LYS A 8 5.86 -4.95 2.04
N ILE A 9 5.09 -5.78 2.72
CA ILE A 9 4.87 -7.17 2.28
C ILE A 9 4.20 -7.18 0.91
N LEU A 10 3.23 -6.31 0.70
CA LEU A 10 2.56 -6.19 -0.60
C LEU A 10 3.55 -5.81 -1.69
N CYS A 11 4.43 -4.86 -1.43
CA CYS A 11 5.45 -4.47 -2.38
C CYS A 11 6.38 -5.63 -2.75
N VAL A 12 6.79 -6.40 -1.74
CA VAL A 12 7.64 -7.58 -1.97
C VAL A 12 6.93 -8.60 -2.85
N LYS A 13 5.67 -8.88 -2.55
CA LYS A 13 4.89 -9.85 -3.33
C LYS A 13 4.67 -9.40 -4.77
N LEU A 14 4.52 -8.10 -5.00
CA LEU A 14 4.35 -7.54 -6.33
C LEU A 14 5.67 -7.24 -7.02
N ASN A 15 6.78 -7.38 -6.31
CA ASN A 15 8.12 -7.10 -6.81
C ASN A 15 8.26 -5.65 -7.29
N ILE A 16 7.74 -4.71 -6.50
CA ILE A 16 7.82 -3.28 -6.79
C ILE A 16 8.36 -2.55 -5.57
N SER A 17 8.85 -1.32 -5.79
CA SER A 17 9.29 -0.46 -4.70
C SER A 17 8.10 0.28 -4.09
N VAL A 18 8.31 0.85 -2.89
CA VAL A 18 7.31 1.71 -2.25
C VAL A 18 7.01 2.93 -3.13
N SER A 19 8.04 3.47 -3.79
CA SER A 19 7.87 4.60 -4.71
C SER A 19 6.95 4.24 -5.87
N GLU A 20 7.13 3.05 -6.42
CA GLU A 20 6.27 2.58 -7.50
C GLU A 20 4.83 2.39 -7.01
N LEU A 21 4.67 1.84 -5.83
CA LEU A 21 3.33 1.68 -5.23
C LEU A 21 2.64 3.03 -5.08
N ALA A 22 3.36 4.04 -4.60
CA ALA A 22 2.82 5.39 -4.46
C ALA A 22 2.35 5.96 -5.80
N ARG A 23 3.14 5.77 -6.85
CA ARG A 23 2.78 6.24 -8.19
C ARG A 23 1.51 5.57 -8.68
N ARG A 24 1.37 4.28 -8.47
CA ARG A 24 0.17 3.54 -8.87
C ARG A 24 -1.07 4.03 -8.14
N CYS A 25 -0.89 4.52 -6.92
CA CYS A 25 -1.98 5.08 -6.13
C CYS A 25 -2.27 6.55 -6.46
N GLY A 26 -1.50 7.15 -7.37
CA GLY A 26 -1.64 8.56 -7.72
C GLY A 26 -1.15 9.51 -6.64
N LYS A 27 -0.21 9.07 -5.81
CA LYS A 27 0.35 9.87 -4.73
C LYS A 27 1.84 10.08 -4.94
N SER A 28 2.39 11.14 -4.33
CA SER A 28 3.83 11.36 -4.42
C SER A 28 4.55 10.34 -3.53
N PRO A 29 5.71 9.82 -3.98
CA PRO A 29 6.46 8.86 -3.17
C PRO A 29 6.87 9.42 -1.82
N GLN A 30 7.19 10.70 -1.75
CA GLN A 30 7.61 11.33 -0.50
C GLN A 30 6.47 11.38 0.51
N ALA A 31 5.28 11.80 0.08
CA ALA A 31 4.11 11.86 0.95
C ALA A 31 3.72 10.46 1.42
N PHE A 32 3.78 9.49 0.51
CA PHE A 32 3.46 8.11 0.82
C PHE A 32 4.40 7.53 1.89
N SER A 33 5.71 7.77 1.72
CA SER A 33 6.71 7.33 2.69
C SER A 33 6.50 7.95 4.07
N GLN A 34 6.14 9.23 4.11
CA GLN A 34 5.86 9.90 5.38
C GLN A 34 4.66 9.28 6.08
N LYS A 35 3.62 8.96 5.33
CA LYS A 35 2.46 8.27 5.90
C LYS A 35 2.82 6.89 6.43
N MET A 36 3.68 6.17 5.76
CA MET A 36 4.15 4.88 6.23
C MET A 36 4.89 4.99 7.55
N LYS A 37 5.74 6.00 7.69
CA LYS A 37 6.49 6.23 8.93
C LYS A 37 5.58 6.56 10.10
N ARG A 38 4.50 7.30 9.84
CA ARG A 38 3.57 7.76 10.87
C ARG A 38 2.43 6.79 11.10
N GLU A 39 2.33 5.74 10.30
CA GLU A 39 1.19 4.83 10.32
C GLU A 39 -0.13 5.58 10.10
N GLY A 40 -0.10 6.60 9.25
CA GLY A 40 -1.20 7.55 9.07
C GLY A 40 -2.17 7.21 7.95
N PHE A 41 -2.23 5.97 7.52
CA PHE A 41 -3.17 5.57 6.47
C PHE A 41 -4.57 5.37 7.04
N THR A 42 -5.56 5.98 6.36
CA THR A 42 -6.96 5.74 6.69
C THR A 42 -7.42 4.45 6.02
N PRO A 43 -8.53 3.84 6.50
CA PRO A 43 -9.08 2.65 5.82
C PRO A 43 -9.41 2.90 4.34
N GLU A 44 -9.85 4.11 3.99
CA GLU A 44 -10.14 4.45 2.60
C GLU A 44 -8.88 4.45 1.75
N GLU A 45 -7.79 4.99 2.29
CA GLU A 45 -6.49 5.00 1.59
C GLU A 45 -5.97 3.58 1.38
N LEU A 46 -6.17 2.71 2.36
CA LEU A 46 -5.77 1.30 2.24
C LEU A 46 -6.56 0.60 1.14
N LYS A 47 -7.84 0.90 1.01
CA LYS A 47 -8.66 0.36 -0.08
C LYS A 47 -8.22 0.90 -1.43
N ASP A 48 -7.84 2.18 -1.48
CA ASP A 48 -7.32 2.77 -2.71
C ASP A 48 -6.04 2.08 -3.17
N VAL A 49 -5.17 1.73 -2.24
CA VAL A 49 -3.96 0.97 -2.55
C VAL A 49 -4.33 -0.38 -3.16
N ALA A 50 -5.27 -1.08 -2.55
CA ALA A 50 -5.71 -2.38 -3.05
C ALA A 50 -6.26 -2.27 -4.47
N ASN A 51 -7.08 -1.25 -4.74
CA ASN A 51 -7.63 -1.02 -6.07
C ASN A 51 -6.55 -0.69 -7.08
N ALA A 52 -5.56 0.08 -6.68
CA ALA A 52 -4.49 0.51 -7.58
C ALA A 52 -3.64 -0.65 -8.09
N VAL A 53 -3.48 -1.69 -7.27
CA VAL A 53 -2.66 -2.85 -7.63
C VAL A 53 -3.48 -4.09 -7.99
N GLY A 54 -4.80 -3.95 -8.02
CA GLY A 54 -5.68 -5.04 -8.41
C GLY A 54 -5.79 -6.17 -7.40
N CYS A 55 -5.59 -5.87 -6.11
CA CYS A 55 -5.77 -6.85 -5.06
C CYS A 55 -7.00 -6.50 -4.22
N LYS A 56 -7.37 -7.42 -3.33
CA LYS A 56 -8.49 -7.24 -2.43
C LYS A 56 -7.98 -6.92 -1.04
N TYR A 57 -8.60 -5.94 -0.38
CA TYR A 57 -8.28 -5.59 0.99
C TYR A 57 -9.44 -5.96 1.91
N GLU A 58 -9.15 -6.78 2.92
CA GLU A 58 -10.08 -7.05 4.01
C GLU A 58 -9.43 -6.59 5.30
N SER A 59 -8.88 -7.45 6.11
CA SER A 59 -8.03 -7.05 7.22
C SER A 59 -6.56 -7.01 6.80
N SER A 60 -6.26 -7.54 5.62
CA SER A 60 -4.95 -7.50 4.99
C SER A 60 -5.13 -7.59 3.48
N TYR A 61 -4.07 -7.31 2.73
CA TYR A 61 -4.14 -7.37 1.26
C TYR A 61 -4.11 -8.81 0.79
N ILE A 62 -5.09 -9.16 -0.04
CA ILE A 62 -5.22 -10.49 -0.63
C ILE A 62 -5.00 -10.35 -2.13
N LEU A 63 -3.92 -10.94 -2.61
CA LEU A 63 -3.60 -10.92 -4.03
C LEU A 63 -4.36 -12.03 -4.75
N PRO A 64 -4.75 -11.80 -6.01
CA PRO A 64 -5.32 -12.86 -6.82
C PRO A 64 -4.28 -13.95 -7.04
N SER A 65 -4.70 -15.16 -6.86
CA SER A 65 -3.79 -16.31 -7.02
C SER A 65 -3.72 -16.76 -8.48
#